data_c47786fa8656fdcaa3a8c285d8ccfad3
#
_entry.id   c47786fa8656fdcaa3a8c285d8ccfad3
#
_cell.length_a   1.000
_cell.length_b   1.000
_cell.length_c   1.000
_cell.angle_alpha   90.00
_cell.angle_beta   90.00
_cell.angle_gamma   90.00
#
_symmetry.space_group_name_H-M   'P 1'
#
loop_
_entity.id
_entity.type
_entity.pdbx_description
1 polymer ?
#
loop_
_entity_poly.entity_id
_entity_poly.type
_entity_poly.pdbx_seq_one_letter_code
_entity_poly.pdbx_strand_id
1 'polypeptide(L)'
;MGIWLSDERTKARRDLINMIGKSVQTRLFSAVFLVIFMMTFGVGITFFLSSRWYVQYTARKETEHLIRMVQSESDRLSTDPAYTSSDSKENTRESSKALLRSVRRQLRDQPYNGIFLVFNSKQKLVFPQSSNDQNIYPISALEEQCRQMIQSGELISGKTSRILLSEDFWYISMYVFPSSTPVRAKYFVSVVQIPDSSVFWNYTRKLYLAILIASVFLSSFLVWGIARTISVPLQHLCLQIQRINGETAAQIQDSYSLNELEALKRSYNQMEETIRRSEEEKRQFFQNASHDLKTPLASITGYSQGIVSNVIKDHQKAAGIILSESLRMTDLVESILSLSKMDSHTFDLHPTDLEVIEFLDECVDIMSTIRRDCVIHLEAARPLMIHTDPELLKRVIQNILSNCLRYAEHEILIRMSTDGNSLILLIQDDGPGFLEKDLPHIFERFYKGNGGKNGIGLSIVWTGIHYLGGSITAGNRAVPEHGAYYQLLLPLSF
;
A
#
# COMPACT_ATOMS: atom_id res chain seq x y z
N MET A 1 40.26 1.59 -19.76
CA MET A 1 39.14 0.70 -20.15
C MET A 1 38.03 0.67 -19.08
N GLY A 2 38.26 1.04 -17.82
CA GLY A 2 37.24 1.06 -16.75
C GLY A 2 36.26 2.24 -16.76
N ILE A 3 36.64 3.38 -17.29
CA ILE A 3 35.83 4.63 -17.26
C ILE A 3 34.66 4.60 -18.30
N TRP A 4 34.86 3.95 -19.44
CA TRP A 4 33.84 3.83 -20.49
C TRP A 4 32.68 2.90 -20.12
N LEU A 5 32.95 1.85 -19.37
CA LEU A 5 31.93 0.89 -18.91
C LEU A 5 31.03 1.45 -17.79
N SER A 6 31.49 2.47 -17.05
CA SER A 6 30.68 3.13 -16.03
C SER A 6 29.64 4.08 -16.61
N ASP A 7 29.96 4.74 -17.73
CA ASP A 7 29.08 5.74 -18.34
C ASP A 7 27.92 5.08 -19.13
N GLU A 8 28.18 3.98 -19.84
CA GLU A 8 27.12 3.20 -20.51
C GLU A 8 26.14 2.55 -19.52
N ARG A 9 26.65 2.00 -18.41
CA ARG A 9 25.76 1.46 -17.35
C ARG A 9 24.92 2.55 -16.69
N THR A 10 25.47 3.74 -16.52
CA THR A 10 24.76 4.89 -15.94
C THR A 10 23.70 5.43 -16.90
N LYS A 11 23.98 5.41 -18.21
CA LYS A 11 23.03 5.81 -19.25
C LYS A 11 21.89 4.79 -19.42
N ALA A 12 22.22 3.51 -19.51
CA ALA A 12 21.22 2.45 -19.59
C ALA A 12 20.30 2.39 -18.35
N ARG A 13 20.85 2.66 -17.15
CA ARG A 13 20.06 2.81 -15.92
C ARG A 13 19.12 4.01 -15.96
N ARG A 14 19.59 5.19 -16.43
CA ARG A 14 18.74 6.37 -16.58
C ARG A 14 17.59 6.11 -17.56
N ASP A 15 17.89 5.45 -18.67
CA ASP A 15 16.89 5.13 -19.68
C ASP A 15 15.86 4.12 -19.16
N LEU A 16 16.28 3.12 -18.39
CA LEU A 16 15.38 2.16 -17.74
C LEU A 16 14.46 2.82 -16.69
N ILE A 17 14.99 3.72 -15.88
CA ILE A 17 14.22 4.44 -14.85
C ILE A 17 13.24 5.42 -15.48
N ASN A 18 13.67 6.13 -16.52
CA ASN A 18 12.79 7.01 -17.32
C ASN A 18 11.68 6.21 -18.02
N MET A 19 11.99 4.99 -18.46
CA MET A 19 11.02 4.09 -19.10
C MET A 19 10.01 3.53 -18.07
N ILE A 20 10.47 3.15 -16.87
CA ILE A 20 9.59 2.69 -15.78
C ILE A 20 8.72 3.83 -15.25
N GLY A 21 9.28 5.02 -15.04
CA GLY A 21 8.54 6.18 -14.58
C GLY A 21 7.50 6.68 -15.60
N LYS A 22 7.87 6.71 -16.87
CA LYS A 22 6.91 6.96 -17.98
C LYS A 22 5.83 5.88 -18.03
N SER A 23 6.18 4.61 -17.78
CA SER A 23 5.22 3.51 -17.74
C SER A 23 4.20 3.65 -16.61
N VAL A 24 4.60 4.03 -15.42
CA VAL A 24 3.68 4.23 -14.28
C VAL A 24 2.80 5.45 -14.51
N GLN A 25 3.38 6.58 -14.95
CA GLN A 25 2.63 7.79 -15.27
C GLN A 25 1.62 7.56 -16.39
N THR A 26 2.03 6.88 -17.48
CA THR A 26 1.13 6.57 -18.60
C THR A 26 0.04 5.58 -18.22
N ARG A 27 0.31 4.58 -17.39
CA ARG A 27 -0.70 3.65 -16.88
C ARG A 27 -1.70 4.35 -15.97
N LEU A 28 -1.23 5.22 -15.08
CA LEU A 28 -2.09 5.99 -14.19
C LEU A 28 -2.96 6.97 -15.00
N PHE A 29 -2.36 7.66 -15.99
CA PHE A 29 -3.07 8.53 -16.93
C PHE A 29 -4.16 7.76 -17.68
N SER A 30 -3.81 6.63 -18.29
CA SER A 30 -4.77 5.83 -19.05
C SER A 30 -5.90 5.29 -18.17
N ALA A 31 -5.62 4.88 -16.94
CA ALA A 31 -6.64 4.40 -16.00
C ALA A 31 -7.61 5.52 -15.58
N VAL A 32 -7.09 6.67 -15.14
CA VAL A 32 -7.91 7.81 -14.74
C VAL A 32 -8.72 8.37 -15.91
N PHE A 33 -8.07 8.51 -17.07
CA PHE A 33 -8.72 8.95 -18.31
C PHE A 33 -9.83 8.00 -18.72
N LEU A 34 -9.59 6.69 -18.70
CA LEU A 34 -10.58 5.68 -19.05
C LEU A 34 -11.80 5.74 -18.14
N VAL A 35 -11.59 5.87 -16.83
CA VAL A 35 -12.70 5.96 -15.86
C VAL A 35 -13.53 7.22 -16.10
N ILE A 36 -12.90 8.39 -16.23
CA ILE A 36 -13.61 9.65 -16.45
C ILE A 36 -14.32 9.62 -17.81
N PHE A 37 -13.67 9.09 -18.86
CA PHE A 37 -14.27 8.93 -20.18
C PHE A 37 -15.48 7.98 -20.13
N MET A 38 -15.37 6.83 -19.51
CA MET A 38 -16.50 5.89 -19.35
C MET A 38 -17.66 6.52 -18.59
N MET A 39 -17.41 7.25 -17.51
CA MET A 39 -18.45 7.94 -16.74
C MET A 39 -19.14 9.01 -17.59
N THR A 40 -18.38 9.89 -18.27
CA THR A 40 -18.96 10.95 -19.10
C THR A 40 -19.72 10.40 -20.31
N PHE A 41 -19.20 9.34 -20.93
CA PHE A 41 -19.85 8.65 -22.03
C PHE A 41 -21.13 7.94 -21.58
N GLY A 42 -21.09 7.27 -20.43
CA GLY A 42 -22.28 6.63 -19.85
C GLY A 42 -23.38 7.62 -19.50
N VAL A 43 -23.04 8.76 -18.89
CA VAL A 43 -23.98 9.85 -18.63
C VAL A 43 -24.57 10.40 -19.93
N GLY A 44 -23.75 10.57 -20.97
CA GLY A 44 -24.22 11.02 -22.28
C GLY A 44 -25.24 10.06 -22.92
N ILE A 45 -24.97 8.77 -22.90
CA ILE A 45 -25.89 7.74 -23.42
C ILE A 45 -27.19 7.73 -22.61
N THR A 46 -27.13 7.71 -21.30
CA THR A 46 -28.33 7.68 -20.43
C THR A 46 -29.17 8.93 -20.62
N PHE A 47 -28.55 10.10 -20.74
CA PHE A 47 -29.24 11.35 -21.02
C PHE A 47 -29.91 11.33 -22.41
N PHE A 48 -29.24 10.83 -23.44
CA PHE A 48 -29.81 10.71 -24.79
C PHE A 48 -31.02 9.78 -24.81
N LEU A 49 -30.91 8.60 -24.22
CA LEU A 49 -32.02 7.62 -24.16
C LEU A 49 -33.18 8.16 -23.33
N SER A 50 -32.90 8.77 -22.19
CA SER A 50 -33.93 9.35 -21.30
C SER A 50 -34.64 10.52 -21.97
N SER A 51 -33.92 11.42 -22.64
CA SER A 51 -34.51 12.54 -23.38
C SER A 51 -35.46 12.05 -24.50
N ARG A 52 -35.01 11.07 -25.29
CA ARG A 52 -35.80 10.48 -26.36
C ARG A 52 -37.05 9.81 -25.81
N TRP A 53 -36.91 9.07 -24.72
CA TRP A 53 -38.06 8.42 -24.03
C TRP A 53 -39.04 9.46 -23.48
N TYR A 54 -38.53 10.54 -22.85
CA TYR A 54 -39.36 11.59 -22.26
C TYR A 54 -40.22 12.31 -23.32
N VAL A 55 -39.62 12.68 -24.47
CA VAL A 55 -40.32 13.34 -25.56
C VAL A 55 -41.47 12.42 -26.08
N GLN A 56 -41.18 11.15 -26.30
CA GLN A 56 -42.19 10.17 -26.76
C GLN A 56 -43.29 9.95 -25.71
N TYR A 57 -42.91 9.84 -24.43
CA TYR A 57 -43.82 9.65 -23.33
C TYR A 57 -44.79 10.83 -23.20
N THR A 58 -44.26 12.06 -23.27
CA THR A 58 -45.07 13.28 -23.14
C THR A 58 -46.03 13.41 -24.30
N ALA A 59 -45.60 13.24 -25.55
CA ALA A 59 -46.47 13.29 -26.73
C ALA A 59 -47.59 12.23 -26.68
N ARG A 60 -47.27 11.01 -26.26
CA ARG A 60 -48.26 9.97 -26.06
C ARG A 60 -49.27 10.33 -24.97
N LYS A 61 -48.79 10.84 -23.85
CA LYS A 61 -49.65 11.21 -22.70
C LYS A 61 -50.59 12.37 -23.04
N GLU A 62 -50.13 13.35 -23.83
CA GLU A 62 -50.95 14.44 -24.34
C GLU A 62 -52.10 13.92 -25.23
N THR A 63 -51.80 12.96 -26.13
CA THR A 63 -52.76 12.34 -27.00
C THR A 63 -53.83 11.59 -26.19
N GLU A 64 -53.43 10.78 -25.19
CA GLU A 64 -54.32 10.02 -24.33
C GLU A 64 -55.17 10.91 -23.40
N HIS A 65 -54.58 12.03 -22.93
CA HIS A 65 -55.30 12.99 -22.10
C HIS A 65 -56.44 13.66 -22.86
N LEU A 66 -56.17 14.08 -24.11
CA LEU A 66 -57.22 14.70 -24.93
C LEU A 66 -58.41 13.74 -25.20
N ILE A 67 -58.10 12.45 -25.50
CA ILE A 67 -59.12 11.43 -25.70
C ILE A 67 -59.96 11.22 -24.43
N ARG A 68 -59.34 11.11 -23.26
CA ARG A 68 -60.06 10.96 -21.98
C ARG A 68 -60.97 12.16 -21.68
N MET A 69 -60.48 13.36 -22.00
CA MET A 69 -61.23 14.59 -21.84
C MET A 69 -62.48 14.61 -22.75
N VAL A 70 -62.31 14.24 -24.01
CA VAL A 70 -63.43 14.14 -24.96
C VAL A 70 -64.44 13.06 -24.56
N GLN A 71 -63.93 11.93 -24.03
CA GLN A 71 -64.76 10.87 -23.49
C GLN A 71 -65.65 11.36 -22.34
N SER A 72 -65.05 12.02 -21.34
CA SER A 72 -65.79 12.56 -20.18
C SER A 72 -66.85 13.58 -20.57
N GLU A 73 -66.48 14.45 -21.55
CA GLU A 73 -67.48 15.41 -22.06
C GLU A 73 -68.60 14.76 -22.91
N SER A 74 -68.27 13.70 -23.68
CA SER A 74 -69.23 12.88 -24.37
C SER A 74 -70.23 12.20 -23.41
N ASP A 75 -69.71 11.64 -22.30
CA ASP A 75 -70.53 11.01 -21.29
C ASP A 75 -71.43 12.02 -20.59
N ARG A 76 -70.93 13.24 -20.32
CA ARG A 76 -71.76 14.34 -19.79
C ARG A 76 -72.87 14.75 -20.70
N LEU A 77 -72.61 14.94 -21.99
CA LEU A 77 -73.63 15.34 -22.99
C LEU A 77 -74.63 14.26 -23.21
N SER A 78 -74.36 12.98 -23.00
CA SER A 78 -75.31 11.85 -23.10
C SER A 78 -76.21 11.71 -21.89
N THR A 79 -75.85 12.28 -20.73
CA THR A 79 -76.59 12.22 -19.49
C THR A 79 -77.35 13.49 -19.16
N ASP A 80 -77.06 14.61 -19.80
CA ASP A 80 -77.68 15.92 -19.57
C ASP A 80 -79.02 16.01 -20.21
N PRO A 81 -80.13 16.19 -19.46
CA PRO A 81 -81.50 16.31 -19.97
C PRO A 81 -81.72 17.43 -20.99
N ALA A 82 -80.87 18.50 -20.91
CA ALA A 82 -80.92 19.63 -21.83
C ALA A 82 -80.68 19.24 -23.32
N TYR A 83 -79.92 18.15 -23.51
CA TYR A 83 -79.49 17.69 -24.83
C TYR A 83 -80.14 16.38 -25.26
N THR A 84 -80.84 15.66 -24.34
CA THR A 84 -81.46 14.37 -24.61
C THR A 84 -82.96 14.47 -24.82
N SER A 85 -83.62 15.60 -24.49
CA SER A 85 -85.07 15.79 -24.64
C SER A 85 -85.36 16.40 -26.00
N SER A 86 -85.83 15.56 -26.93
CA SER A 86 -86.50 15.79 -28.22
C SER A 86 -85.58 15.65 -29.46
N ASP A 87 -86.22 14.97 -30.43
CA ASP A 87 -85.67 14.50 -31.69
C ASP A 87 -85.41 15.60 -32.76
N SER A 88 -84.90 16.74 -32.40
CA SER A 88 -84.66 17.80 -33.34
C SER A 88 -83.21 17.84 -33.84
N LYS A 89 -83.05 17.95 -35.17
CA LYS A 89 -81.75 18.18 -35.84
C LYS A 89 -80.97 19.40 -35.26
N GLU A 90 -81.65 20.30 -34.58
CA GLU A 90 -81.14 21.50 -33.99
C GLU A 90 -80.38 21.20 -32.71
N ASN A 91 -80.85 20.31 -31.83
CA ASN A 91 -80.19 19.88 -30.62
C ASN A 91 -78.91 19.15 -30.91
N THR A 92 -78.85 18.32 -31.93
CA THR A 92 -77.61 17.62 -32.37
C THR A 92 -76.58 18.60 -32.88
N ARG A 93 -77.01 19.74 -33.46
CA ARG A 93 -76.07 20.79 -33.92
C ARG A 93 -75.51 21.61 -32.73
N GLU A 94 -76.35 21.90 -31.75
CA GLU A 94 -75.91 22.64 -30.55
C GLU A 94 -75.02 21.79 -29.67
N SER A 95 -75.33 20.53 -29.44
CA SER A 95 -74.46 19.61 -28.70
C SER A 95 -73.05 19.45 -29.37
N SER A 96 -73.05 19.36 -30.70
CA SER A 96 -71.78 19.31 -31.45
C SER A 96 -70.95 20.60 -31.31
N LYS A 97 -71.63 21.76 -31.27
CA LYS A 97 -70.96 23.07 -31.01
C LYS A 97 -70.47 23.18 -29.55
N ALA A 98 -71.31 22.69 -28.59
CA ALA A 98 -70.93 22.71 -27.17
C ALA A 98 -69.67 21.87 -26.92
N LEU A 99 -69.59 20.66 -27.48
CA LEU A 99 -68.46 19.77 -27.41
C LEU A 99 -67.17 20.48 -27.96
N LEU A 100 -67.28 21.04 -29.16
CA LEU A 100 -66.11 21.71 -29.78
C LEU A 100 -65.69 22.97 -29.00
N ARG A 101 -66.66 23.70 -28.40
CA ARG A 101 -66.32 24.86 -27.52
C ARG A 101 -65.67 24.42 -26.24
N SER A 102 -66.12 23.35 -25.61
CA SER A 102 -65.52 22.79 -24.40
C SER A 102 -64.11 22.32 -24.66
N VAL A 103 -63.89 21.53 -25.70
CA VAL A 103 -62.52 21.07 -26.09
C VAL A 103 -61.61 22.27 -26.42
N ARG A 104 -62.07 23.27 -27.18
CA ARG A 104 -61.30 24.46 -27.49
C ARG A 104 -60.99 25.31 -26.25
N ARG A 105 -61.88 25.44 -25.28
CA ARG A 105 -61.65 26.20 -24.05
C ARG A 105 -60.55 25.53 -23.26
N GLN A 106 -60.59 24.22 -23.08
CA GLN A 106 -59.56 23.47 -22.32
C GLN A 106 -58.18 23.46 -23.02
N LEU A 107 -58.15 23.39 -24.35
CA LEU A 107 -56.92 23.49 -25.13
C LEU A 107 -56.29 24.89 -25.10
N ARG A 108 -57.09 25.93 -24.81
CA ARG A 108 -56.60 27.30 -24.67
C ARG A 108 -55.85 27.52 -23.36
N ASP A 109 -56.25 26.77 -22.32
CA ASP A 109 -55.65 26.89 -20.97
C ASP A 109 -54.45 25.99 -20.77
N GLN A 110 -54.19 25.07 -21.68
CA GLN A 110 -53.02 24.17 -21.66
C GLN A 110 -52.32 24.18 -23.01
N PRO A 111 -50.98 24.35 -23.06
CA PRO A 111 -50.23 24.27 -24.30
C PRO A 111 -50.31 22.88 -24.89
N TYR A 112 -51.06 22.72 -25.94
CA TYR A 112 -51.22 21.47 -26.70
C TYR A 112 -50.48 21.55 -28.01
N ASN A 113 -49.49 20.64 -28.20
CA ASN A 113 -48.65 20.60 -29.40
C ASN A 113 -49.20 19.65 -30.46
N GLY A 114 -50.49 19.61 -30.65
CA GLY A 114 -51.11 18.72 -31.60
C GLY A 114 -52.35 19.33 -32.24
N ILE A 115 -52.98 18.56 -33.08
CA ILE A 115 -54.24 18.86 -33.76
C ILE A 115 -55.27 17.78 -33.48
N PHE A 116 -56.53 18.12 -33.49
CA PHE A 116 -57.59 17.12 -33.48
C PHE A 116 -58.46 17.18 -34.73
N LEU A 117 -58.84 16.02 -35.19
CA LEU A 117 -59.69 15.85 -36.38
C LEU A 117 -61.01 15.21 -35.98
N VAL A 118 -62.11 15.71 -36.52
CA VAL A 118 -63.41 15.18 -36.20
C VAL A 118 -64.09 14.70 -37.50
N PHE A 119 -64.50 13.44 -37.53
CA PHE A 119 -65.12 12.83 -38.71
C PHE A 119 -66.59 12.44 -38.39
N ASN A 120 -67.46 12.53 -39.44
CA ASN A 120 -68.79 12.03 -39.35
C ASN A 120 -68.89 10.52 -39.63
N SER A 121 -70.13 9.95 -39.60
CA SER A 121 -70.32 8.54 -39.87
C SER A 121 -70.01 8.10 -41.31
N LYS A 122 -69.94 9.02 -42.24
CA LYS A 122 -69.43 8.79 -43.61
C LYS A 122 -67.95 9.02 -43.76
N GLN A 123 -67.21 9.17 -42.66
CA GLN A 123 -65.72 9.42 -42.56
C GLN A 123 -65.31 10.71 -43.29
N LYS A 124 -66.23 11.66 -43.46
CA LYS A 124 -65.87 12.98 -43.99
C LYS A 124 -65.46 13.90 -42.84
N LEU A 125 -64.38 14.66 -43.01
CA LEU A 125 -63.87 15.62 -42.04
C LEU A 125 -64.91 16.71 -41.78
N VAL A 126 -65.26 16.91 -40.51
CA VAL A 126 -66.19 17.93 -40.01
C VAL A 126 -65.42 19.11 -39.41
N PHE A 127 -64.28 18.83 -38.81
CA PHE A 127 -63.44 19.83 -38.17
C PHE A 127 -61.94 19.43 -38.27
N PRO A 128 -61.03 20.38 -38.62
CA PRO A 128 -61.21 21.81 -38.84
C PRO A 128 -61.81 22.09 -40.23
N GLN A 129 -62.64 23.15 -40.31
CA GLN A 129 -63.30 23.59 -41.56
C GLN A 129 -62.54 24.65 -42.34
N SER A 130 -61.47 25.23 -41.82
CA SER A 130 -60.83 26.42 -42.37
C SER A 130 -59.33 26.26 -42.50
N SER A 131 -58.79 26.83 -43.54
CA SER A 131 -57.38 26.79 -44.00
C SER A 131 -56.35 27.52 -43.15
N ASN A 132 -56.74 28.14 -42.03
CA ASN A 132 -55.77 28.93 -41.25
C ASN A 132 -54.73 28.09 -40.45
N ASP A 133 -55.06 26.81 -40.15
CA ASP A 133 -54.15 25.90 -39.45
C ASP A 133 -53.28 25.06 -40.42
N GLN A 134 -53.49 25.21 -41.76
CA GLN A 134 -52.81 24.42 -42.79
C GLN A 134 -51.30 24.77 -42.92
N ASN A 135 -50.89 25.94 -42.45
CA ASN A 135 -49.48 26.35 -42.51
C ASN A 135 -48.61 25.69 -41.41
N ILE A 136 -49.22 25.12 -40.37
CA ILE A 136 -48.50 24.55 -39.25
C ILE A 136 -48.50 23.01 -39.32
N TYR A 137 -49.62 22.43 -39.79
CA TYR A 137 -49.81 20.99 -39.85
C TYR A 137 -50.28 20.52 -41.22
N PRO A 138 -49.84 19.35 -41.71
CA PRO A 138 -50.25 18.79 -43.02
C PRO A 138 -51.65 18.14 -42.89
N ILE A 139 -52.70 18.97 -42.69
CA ILE A 139 -54.08 18.51 -42.42
C ILE A 139 -54.60 17.58 -43.49
N SER A 140 -54.37 17.87 -44.77
CA SER A 140 -54.83 17.03 -45.89
C SER A 140 -54.20 15.63 -45.88
N ALA A 141 -52.92 15.54 -45.60
CA ALA A 141 -52.24 14.27 -45.48
C ALA A 141 -52.67 13.47 -44.21
N LEU A 142 -52.85 14.17 -43.11
CA LEU A 142 -53.35 13.61 -41.85
C LEU A 142 -54.80 13.11 -42.01
N GLU A 143 -55.67 13.87 -42.70
CA GLU A 143 -57.01 13.46 -42.98
C GLU A 143 -57.07 12.16 -43.77
N GLU A 144 -56.29 12.08 -44.85
CA GLU A 144 -56.27 10.88 -45.69
C GLU A 144 -55.71 9.65 -44.95
N GLN A 145 -54.63 9.83 -44.22
CA GLN A 145 -54.05 8.77 -43.41
C GLN A 145 -55.02 8.27 -42.30
N CYS A 146 -55.64 9.20 -41.58
CA CYS A 146 -56.66 8.84 -40.57
C CYS A 146 -57.84 8.12 -41.16
N ARG A 147 -58.32 8.58 -42.38
CA ARG A 147 -59.43 7.91 -43.07
C ARG A 147 -59.07 6.48 -43.45
N GLN A 148 -57.90 6.25 -44.01
CA GLN A 148 -57.44 4.91 -44.36
C GLN A 148 -57.35 4.00 -43.13
N MET A 149 -56.77 4.52 -42.00
CA MET A 149 -56.66 3.78 -40.77
C MET A 149 -57.99 3.49 -40.09
N ILE A 150 -58.99 4.36 -40.24
CA ILE A 150 -60.36 4.11 -39.77
C ILE A 150 -61.04 3.00 -40.62
N GLN A 151 -60.80 3.02 -41.94
CA GLN A 151 -61.36 2.00 -42.87
C GLN A 151 -60.66 0.65 -42.68
N SER A 152 -59.37 0.56 -42.46
CA SER A 152 -58.66 -0.69 -42.26
C SER A 152 -58.90 -1.28 -40.84
N GLY A 153 -59.52 -0.52 -39.92
CA GLY A 153 -59.68 -0.93 -38.52
C GLY A 153 -58.41 -0.90 -37.69
N GLU A 154 -57.34 -0.29 -38.20
CA GLU A 154 -56.07 -0.17 -37.48
C GLU A 154 -56.17 0.80 -36.29
N LEU A 155 -57.03 1.83 -36.40
CA LEU A 155 -57.32 2.76 -35.30
C LEU A 155 -58.43 2.17 -34.41
N ILE A 156 -58.01 1.72 -33.22
CA ILE A 156 -58.90 1.19 -32.19
C ILE A 156 -59.19 2.29 -31.18
N SER A 157 -60.47 2.45 -30.81
CA SER A 157 -60.90 3.44 -29.83
C SER A 157 -60.16 3.27 -28.50
N GLY A 158 -59.57 4.38 -28.01
CA GLY A 158 -58.80 4.41 -26.76
C GLY A 158 -57.34 3.88 -26.86
N LYS A 159 -56.94 3.39 -28.03
CA LYS A 159 -55.54 2.94 -28.26
C LYS A 159 -54.74 3.98 -29.04
N THR A 160 -53.56 4.29 -28.59
CA THR A 160 -52.62 5.23 -29.26
C THR A 160 -51.73 4.47 -30.22
N SER A 161 -51.72 4.87 -31.48
CA SER A 161 -50.87 4.33 -32.54
C SER A 161 -49.84 5.37 -32.96
N ARG A 162 -48.67 4.91 -33.39
CA ARG A 162 -47.60 5.78 -33.93
C ARG A 162 -47.57 5.64 -35.45
N ILE A 163 -47.56 6.76 -36.14
CA ILE A 163 -47.43 6.81 -37.59
C ILE A 163 -46.25 7.67 -38.02
N LEU A 164 -45.77 7.45 -39.25
CA LEU A 164 -44.80 8.28 -39.95
C LEU A 164 -45.52 9.01 -41.07
N LEU A 165 -45.49 10.34 -41.08
CA LEU A 165 -46.09 11.17 -42.12
C LEU A 165 -45.14 12.33 -42.45
N SER A 166 -44.80 12.49 -43.70
CA SER A 166 -43.90 13.59 -44.20
C SER A 166 -42.57 13.68 -43.40
N GLU A 167 -41.95 12.52 -43.13
CA GLU A 167 -40.72 12.38 -42.37
C GLU A 167 -40.84 12.57 -40.86
N ASP A 168 -41.98 13.05 -40.36
CA ASP A 168 -42.24 13.21 -38.93
C ASP A 168 -42.99 12.07 -38.34
N PHE A 169 -42.73 11.80 -37.07
CA PHE A 169 -43.49 10.83 -36.29
C PHE A 169 -44.65 11.50 -35.56
N TRP A 170 -45.79 10.87 -35.59
CA TRP A 170 -47.00 11.34 -34.96
C TRP A 170 -47.62 10.27 -34.09
N TYR A 171 -48.17 10.67 -32.93
CA TYR A 171 -49.06 9.82 -32.15
C TYR A 171 -50.51 10.16 -32.51
N ILE A 172 -51.27 9.13 -32.82
CA ILE A 172 -52.68 9.24 -33.14
C ILE A 172 -53.47 8.37 -32.16
N SER A 173 -54.55 8.91 -31.61
CA SER A 173 -55.50 8.17 -30.82
C SER A 173 -56.90 8.58 -31.21
N MET A 174 -57.81 7.62 -31.22
CA MET A 174 -59.21 7.80 -31.67
C MET A 174 -60.16 7.51 -30.54
N TYR A 175 -61.21 8.30 -30.49
CA TYR A 175 -62.44 8.03 -29.72
C TYR A 175 -63.64 7.92 -30.65
N VAL A 176 -64.40 6.87 -30.48
CA VAL A 176 -65.65 6.65 -31.24
C VAL A 176 -66.82 7.05 -30.35
N PHE A 177 -67.58 8.06 -30.79
CA PHE A 177 -68.80 8.47 -30.06
C PHE A 177 -69.90 7.38 -30.07
N PRO A 178 -70.43 7.02 -28.89
CA PRO A 178 -71.60 6.15 -28.80
C PRO A 178 -72.83 6.68 -29.58
N SER A 179 -73.64 5.82 -30.04
CA SER A 179 -74.85 6.23 -30.78
C SER A 179 -75.91 6.96 -29.93
N SER A 180 -75.74 6.89 -28.59
CA SER A 180 -76.51 7.62 -27.60
C SER A 180 -76.10 9.08 -27.45
N THR A 181 -74.88 9.47 -27.88
CA THR A 181 -74.45 10.83 -27.78
C THR A 181 -75.04 11.69 -28.87
N PRO A 182 -75.75 12.79 -28.56
CA PRO A 182 -76.44 13.64 -29.54
C PRO A 182 -75.48 14.55 -30.28
N VAL A 183 -74.42 13.99 -30.99
CA VAL A 183 -73.41 14.72 -31.77
C VAL A 183 -73.41 14.20 -33.21
N ARG A 184 -73.12 15.09 -34.16
CA ARG A 184 -72.96 14.72 -35.58
C ARG A 184 -71.63 14.02 -35.88
N ALA A 185 -70.71 14.12 -34.95
CA ALA A 185 -69.43 13.49 -35.03
C ALA A 185 -69.52 12.00 -34.71
N LYS A 186 -68.78 11.14 -35.43
CA LYS A 186 -68.68 9.69 -35.11
C LYS A 186 -67.32 9.35 -34.59
N TYR A 187 -66.27 10.01 -35.12
CA TYR A 187 -64.90 9.76 -34.74
C TYR A 187 -64.25 11.04 -34.33
N PHE A 188 -63.55 11.04 -33.19
CA PHE A 188 -62.65 12.11 -32.74
C PHE A 188 -61.24 11.55 -32.72
N VAL A 189 -60.32 12.20 -33.45
CA VAL A 189 -58.94 11.75 -33.57
C VAL A 189 -58.03 12.84 -33.03
N SER A 190 -57.26 12.53 -32.03
CA SER A 190 -56.19 13.36 -31.50
C SER A 190 -54.89 12.99 -32.21
N VAL A 191 -54.19 13.97 -32.71
CA VAL A 191 -52.94 13.83 -33.44
C VAL A 191 -51.90 14.76 -32.83
N VAL A 192 -50.81 14.19 -32.30
CA VAL A 192 -49.72 14.96 -31.66
C VAL A 192 -48.43 14.66 -32.41
N GLN A 193 -47.83 15.68 -32.92
CA GLN A 193 -46.49 15.57 -33.52
C GLN A 193 -45.49 15.26 -32.45
N ILE A 194 -44.64 14.27 -32.70
CA ILE A 194 -43.47 14.06 -31.85
C ILE A 194 -42.46 15.13 -32.23
N PRO A 195 -42.14 16.08 -31.34
CA PRO A 195 -41.23 17.15 -31.69
C PRO A 195 -39.93 16.56 -32.25
N ASP A 196 -39.44 17.12 -33.34
CA ASP A 196 -38.16 16.71 -33.90
C ASP A 196 -37.08 16.97 -32.86
N SER A 197 -36.44 15.91 -32.41
CA SER A 197 -35.36 15.98 -31.42
C SER A 197 -34.11 16.73 -31.94
N SER A 198 -34.09 17.10 -33.22
CA SER A 198 -32.93 17.73 -33.84
C SER A 198 -32.56 19.09 -33.23
N VAL A 199 -33.54 19.94 -32.95
CA VAL A 199 -33.32 21.28 -32.36
C VAL A 199 -32.80 21.14 -30.92
N PHE A 200 -33.48 20.27 -30.14
CA PHE A 200 -33.08 19.95 -28.77
C PHE A 200 -31.69 19.28 -28.75
N TRP A 201 -31.44 18.37 -29.70
CA TRP A 201 -30.15 17.68 -29.85
C TRP A 201 -29.01 18.62 -30.22
N ASN A 202 -29.24 19.60 -31.08
CA ASN A 202 -28.22 20.59 -31.44
C ASN A 202 -27.80 21.46 -30.25
N TYR A 203 -28.73 21.76 -29.35
CA TYR A 203 -28.42 22.51 -28.13
C TYR A 203 -27.68 21.65 -27.10
N THR A 204 -28.18 20.44 -26.84
CA THR A 204 -27.59 19.53 -25.86
C THR A 204 -26.24 18.97 -26.31
N ARG A 205 -26.03 18.78 -27.62
CA ARG A 205 -24.75 18.36 -28.19
C ARG A 205 -23.62 19.32 -27.87
N LYS A 206 -23.86 20.63 -27.95
CA LYS A 206 -22.84 21.66 -27.62
C LYS A 206 -22.49 21.60 -26.12
N LEU A 207 -23.47 21.46 -25.26
CA LEU A 207 -23.27 21.35 -23.82
C LEU A 207 -22.49 20.05 -23.49
N TYR A 208 -22.88 18.93 -24.10
CA TYR A 208 -22.20 17.65 -23.89
C TYR A 208 -20.73 17.69 -24.36
N LEU A 209 -20.45 18.28 -25.52
CA LEU A 209 -19.08 18.49 -26.00
C LEU A 209 -18.27 19.35 -25.03
N ALA A 210 -18.85 20.41 -24.50
CA ALA A 210 -18.19 21.25 -23.51
C ALA A 210 -17.83 20.46 -22.22
N ILE A 211 -18.76 19.63 -21.71
CA ILE A 211 -18.53 18.75 -20.55
C ILE A 211 -17.42 17.74 -20.85
N LEU A 212 -17.42 17.15 -22.04
CA LEU A 212 -16.41 16.17 -22.46
C LEU A 212 -15.01 16.81 -22.53
N ILE A 213 -14.90 17.99 -23.10
CA ILE A 213 -13.65 18.76 -23.14
C ILE A 213 -13.20 19.11 -21.70
N ALA A 214 -14.10 19.61 -20.86
CA ALA A 214 -13.79 19.93 -19.47
C ALA A 214 -13.32 18.71 -18.69
N SER A 215 -13.90 17.53 -18.92
CA SER A 215 -13.47 16.29 -18.28
C SER A 215 -12.06 15.84 -18.67
N VAL A 216 -11.67 16.07 -19.93
CA VAL A 216 -10.29 15.80 -20.41
C VAL A 216 -9.29 16.74 -19.72
N PHE A 217 -9.61 18.02 -19.62
CA PHE A 217 -8.76 18.98 -18.90
C PHE A 217 -8.65 18.65 -17.43
N LEU A 218 -9.76 18.30 -16.76
CA LEU A 218 -9.78 17.92 -15.36
C LEU A 218 -8.95 16.65 -15.10
N SER A 219 -9.09 15.63 -15.97
CA SER A 219 -8.29 14.40 -15.85
C SER A 219 -6.79 14.68 -16.02
N SER A 220 -6.43 15.51 -16.99
CA SER A 220 -5.03 15.90 -17.24
C SER A 220 -4.44 16.65 -16.04
N PHE A 221 -5.21 17.55 -15.44
CA PHE A 221 -4.80 18.32 -14.25
C PHE A 221 -4.61 17.42 -13.03
N LEU A 222 -5.53 16.48 -12.80
CA LEU A 222 -5.42 15.51 -11.68
C LEU A 222 -4.19 14.63 -11.84
N VAL A 223 -3.96 14.09 -13.05
CA VAL A 223 -2.76 13.27 -13.32
C VAL A 223 -1.47 14.05 -13.15
N TRP A 224 -1.44 15.30 -13.63
CA TRP A 224 -0.29 16.18 -13.43
C TRP A 224 -0.01 16.42 -11.94
N GLY A 225 -1.05 16.68 -11.14
CA GLY A 225 -0.94 16.83 -9.68
C GLY A 225 -0.37 15.57 -9.00
N ILE A 226 -0.92 14.40 -9.30
CA ILE A 226 -0.45 13.12 -8.75
C ILE A 226 1.00 12.82 -9.19
N ALA A 227 1.32 13.08 -10.46
CA ALA A 227 2.68 12.88 -10.96
C ALA A 227 3.70 13.73 -10.20
N ARG A 228 3.37 15.00 -9.93
CA ARG A 228 4.26 15.93 -9.24
C ARG A 228 4.38 15.64 -7.75
N THR A 229 3.31 15.16 -7.11
CA THR A 229 3.29 14.95 -5.63
C THR A 229 3.80 13.58 -5.23
N ILE A 230 3.66 12.57 -6.08
CA ILE A 230 4.00 11.18 -5.74
C ILE A 230 5.12 10.64 -6.64
N SER A 231 4.91 10.67 -7.97
CA SER A 231 5.81 9.95 -8.89
C SER A 231 7.22 10.56 -8.95
N VAL A 232 7.33 11.89 -9.00
CA VAL A 232 8.63 12.56 -9.08
C VAL A 232 9.45 12.40 -7.79
N PRO A 233 8.89 12.65 -6.58
CA PRO A 233 9.61 12.42 -5.33
C PRO A 233 10.02 10.95 -5.12
N LEU A 234 9.15 10.01 -5.47
CA LEU A 234 9.46 8.57 -5.39
C LEU A 234 10.60 8.18 -6.32
N GLN A 235 10.63 8.69 -7.55
CA GLN A 235 11.74 8.46 -8.47
C GLN A 235 13.05 9.04 -7.94
N HIS A 236 13.00 10.24 -7.36
CA HIS A 236 14.17 10.87 -6.74
C HIS A 236 14.71 10.04 -5.60
N LEU A 237 13.83 9.55 -4.72
CA LEU A 237 14.18 8.65 -3.63
C LEU A 237 14.82 7.34 -4.15
N CYS A 238 14.20 6.70 -5.14
CA CYS A 238 14.77 5.49 -5.76
C CYS A 238 16.16 5.72 -6.38
N LEU A 239 16.37 6.87 -7.04
CA LEU A 239 17.66 7.22 -7.62
C LEU A 239 18.72 7.47 -6.54
N GLN A 240 18.36 8.10 -5.44
CA GLN A 240 19.26 8.31 -4.31
C GLN A 240 19.67 6.97 -3.69
N ILE A 241 18.71 6.08 -3.41
CA ILE A 241 18.95 4.72 -2.92
C ILE A 241 19.89 3.92 -3.85
N GLN A 242 19.71 4.03 -5.17
CA GLN A 242 20.55 3.31 -6.13
C GLN A 242 21.98 3.86 -6.26
N ARG A 243 22.20 5.15 -5.98
CA ARG A 243 23.52 5.76 -6.03
C ARG A 243 24.43 5.32 -4.89
N ILE A 244 23.87 4.78 -3.82
CA ILE A 244 24.56 4.40 -2.58
C ILE A 244 25.40 3.11 -2.73
N ASN A 245 25.30 2.37 -3.84
CA ASN A 245 26.17 1.20 -4.11
C ASN A 245 27.63 1.56 -4.44
N GLY A 246 28.09 2.79 -4.20
CA GLY A 246 29.46 3.26 -4.38
C GLY A 246 29.87 4.20 -3.25
N GLU A 247 30.87 3.82 -2.53
CA GLU A 247 31.82 4.45 -1.59
C GLU A 247 31.39 5.63 -0.67
N THR A 248 30.27 6.29 -0.86
CA THR A 248 29.81 7.38 0.01
C THR A 248 28.29 7.31 0.17
N ALA A 249 27.85 6.54 1.14
CA ALA A 249 26.47 6.53 1.59
C ALA A 249 26.14 7.89 2.24
N ALA A 250 25.53 8.79 1.48
CA ALA A 250 25.05 10.06 2.00
C ALA A 250 23.60 9.89 2.46
N GLN A 251 23.32 10.29 3.69
CA GLN A 251 21.94 10.33 4.20
C GLN A 251 21.07 11.18 3.28
N ILE A 252 19.86 10.71 3.04
CA ILE A 252 18.86 11.45 2.26
C ILE A 252 18.36 12.62 3.10
N GLN A 253 18.71 13.85 2.69
CA GLN A 253 18.36 15.08 3.41
C GLN A 253 17.07 15.73 2.89
N ASP A 254 16.61 15.37 1.68
CA ASP A 254 15.42 15.94 1.06
C ASP A 254 14.19 15.76 1.96
N SER A 255 13.34 16.79 2.05
CA SER A 255 12.06 16.71 2.74
C SER A 255 10.93 16.38 1.76
N TYR A 256 10.03 15.50 2.15
CA TYR A 256 8.88 15.10 1.33
C TYR A 256 7.58 15.57 1.96
N SER A 257 6.67 16.06 1.11
CA SER A 257 5.36 16.56 1.56
C SER A 257 4.41 15.45 2.02
N LEU A 258 4.68 14.19 1.62
CA LEU A 258 3.88 13.03 2.00
C LEU A 258 4.51 12.33 3.20
N ASN A 259 3.71 12.09 4.24
CA ASN A 259 4.15 11.43 5.47
C ASN A 259 4.71 10.03 5.22
N GLU A 260 4.16 9.30 4.25
CA GLU A 260 4.59 7.96 3.86
C GLU A 260 5.99 7.95 3.24
N LEU A 261 6.30 8.95 2.41
CA LEU A 261 7.63 9.09 1.82
C LEU A 261 8.65 9.55 2.86
N GLU A 262 8.25 10.40 3.79
CA GLU A 262 9.10 10.84 4.90
C GLU A 262 9.39 9.67 5.87
N ALA A 263 8.40 8.81 6.14
CA ALA A 263 8.57 7.59 6.93
C ALA A 263 9.52 6.61 6.23
N LEU A 264 9.36 6.41 4.93
CA LEU A 264 10.25 5.55 4.13
C LEU A 264 11.69 6.07 4.13
N LYS A 265 11.89 7.38 3.97
CA LYS A 265 13.21 8.01 4.07
C LYS A 265 13.87 7.76 5.44
N ARG A 266 13.10 7.93 6.54
CA ARG A 266 13.62 7.69 7.90
C ARG A 266 14.05 6.23 8.08
N SER A 267 13.21 5.28 7.67
CA SER A 267 13.53 3.86 7.77
C SER A 267 14.78 3.51 6.95
N TYR A 268 14.89 4.09 5.75
CA TYR A 268 16.06 3.91 4.90
C TYR A 268 17.34 4.47 5.55
N ASN A 269 17.30 5.72 6.04
CA ASN A 269 18.47 6.34 6.70
C ASN A 269 18.87 5.56 7.95
N GLN A 270 17.92 5.02 8.71
CA GLN A 270 18.21 4.17 9.88
C GLN A 270 18.87 2.85 9.47
N MET A 271 18.39 2.21 8.41
CA MET A 271 19.01 0.99 7.87
C MET A 271 20.42 1.26 7.35
N GLU A 272 20.63 2.35 6.63
CA GLU A 272 21.93 2.77 6.12
C GLU A 272 22.94 3.00 7.27
N GLU A 273 22.53 3.73 8.31
CA GLU A 273 23.36 3.98 9.49
C GLU A 273 23.75 2.67 10.20
N THR A 274 22.80 1.72 10.28
CA THR A 274 23.07 0.40 10.87
C THR A 274 24.10 -0.39 10.04
N ILE A 275 23.96 -0.38 8.70
CA ILE A 275 24.91 -1.03 7.79
C ILE A 275 26.29 -0.37 7.90
N ARG A 276 26.35 0.95 7.83
CA ARG A 276 27.60 1.72 7.92
C ARG A 276 28.32 1.45 9.23
N ARG A 277 27.59 1.42 10.35
CA ARG A 277 28.17 1.08 11.66
C ARG A 277 28.71 -0.34 11.67
N SER A 278 27.98 -1.30 11.14
CA SER A 278 28.42 -2.69 11.06
C SER A 278 29.65 -2.86 10.16
N GLU A 279 29.75 -2.12 9.05
CA GLU A 279 30.94 -2.14 8.17
C GLU A 279 32.15 -1.51 8.84
N GLU A 280 31.98 -0.40 9.56
CA GLU A 280 33.05 0.23 10.30
C GLU A 280 33.59 -0.67 11.44
N GLU A 281 32.66 -1.31 12.19
CA GLU A 281 33.04 -2.29 13.21
C GLU A 281 33.79 -3.47 12.61
N LYS A 282 33.39 -3.99 11.46
CA LYS A 282 34.14 -5.04 10.74
C LYS A 282 35.51 -4.56 10.29
N ARG A 283 35.57 -3.36 9.76
CA ARG A 283 36.85 -2.78 9.32
C ARG A 283 37.84 -2.62 10.48
N GLN A 284 37.37 -2.07 11.60
CA GLN A 284 38.16 -1.93 12.82
C GLN A 284 38.62 -3.29 13.37
N PHE A 285 37.69 -4.29 13.32
CA PHE A 285 38.02 -5.66 13.70
C PHE A 285 39.20 -6.22 12.89
N PHE A 286 39.16 -6.12 11.57
CA PHE A 286 40.26 -6.62 10.73
C PHE A 286 41.57 -5.85 10.89
N GLN A 287 41.47 -4.53 11.09
CA GLN A 287 42.69 -3.70 11.35
C GLN A 287 43.33 -4.10 12.65
N ASN A 288 42.57 -4.24 13.73
CA ASN A 288 43.07 -4.63 15.05
C ASN A 288 43.62 -6.07 15.05
N ALA A 289 42.93 -7.02 14.43
CA ALA A 289 43.40 -8.38 14.27
C ALA A 289 44.73 -8.45 13.52
N SER A 290 44.88 -7.69 12.42
CA SER A 290 46.09 -7.61 11.63
C SER A 290 47.26 -7.04 12.42
N HIS A 291 47.02 -5.98 13.20
CA HIS A 291 48.00 -5.39 14.06
C HIS A 291 48.49 -6.36 15.15
N ASP A 292 47.55 -7.04 15.82
CA ASP A 292 47.86 -7.96 16.92
C ASP A 292 48.54 -9.27 16.43
N LEU A 293 48.35 -9.67 15.18
CA LEU A 293 49.09 -10.76 14.54
C LEU A 293 50.48 -10.34 14.08
N LYS A 294 50.65 -9.11 13.63
CA LYS A 294 51.94 -8.62 13.10
C LYS A 294 53.02 -8.51 14.19
N THR A 295 52.64 -8.16 15.41
CA THR A 295 53.56 -7.97 16.53
C THR A 295 54.26 -9.27 16.93
N PRO A 296 53.60 -10.39 17.27
CA PRO A 296 54.24 -11.65 17.55
C PRO A 296 55.03 -12.21 16.37
N LEU A 297 54.52 -12.04 15.15
CA LEU A 297 55.22 -12.48 13.94
C LEU A 297 56.55 -11.78 13.76
N ALA A 298 56.61 -10.46 14.01
CA ALA A 298 57.87 -9.69 13.98
C ALA A 298 58.86 -10.18 15.06
N SER A 299 58.35 -10.50 16.26
CA SER A 299 59.15 -11.08 17.34
C SER A 299 59.74 -12.42 16.95
N ILE A 300 58.90 -13.37 16.44
CA ILE A 300 59.34 -14.68 15.95
C ILE A 300 60.41 -14.51 14.87
N THR A 301 60.16 -13.65 13.87
CA THR A 301 61.10 -13.40 12.76
C THR A 301 62.39 -12.83 13.27
N GLY A 302 62.34 -11.82 14.17
CA GLY A 302 63.54 -11.19 14.74
C GLY A 302 64.42 -12.16 15.53
N TYR A 303 63.80 -12.95 16.42
CA TYR A 303 64.55 -13.95 17.18
C TYR A 303 65.09 -15.07 16.31
N SER A 304 64.35 -15.52 15.29
CA SER A 304 64.80 -16.51 14.34
C SER A 304 66.00 -16.00 13.51
N GLN A 305 65.93 -14.76 13.00
CA GLN A 305 67.05 -14.14 12.29
C GLN A 305 68.27 -13.94 13.19
N GLY A 306 68.07 -13.54 14.46
CA GLY A 306 69.15 -13.39 15.45
C GLY A 306 69.82 -14.71 15.75
N ILE A 307 69.11 -15.84 15.77
CA ILE A 307 69.74 -17.17 15.90
C ILE A 307 70.52 -17.51 14.63
N VAL A 308 69.92 -17.37 13.43
CA VAL A 308 70.56 -17.69 12.15
C VAL A 308 71.84 -16.85 11.91
N SER A 309 71.86 -15.59 12.26
CA SER A 309 72.97 -14.69 12.11
C SER A 309 73.98 -14.82 13.24
N ASN A 310 73.76 -15.73 14.19
CA ASN A 310 74.71 -15.95 15.36
C ASN A 310 74.83 -14.74 16.26
N VAL A 311 73.87 -13.76 16.21
CA VAL A 311 73.88 -12.56 17.04
C VAL A 311 73.37 -12.86 18.45
N ILE A 312 72.33 -13.75 18.52
CA ILE A 312 71.75 -14.21 19.79
C ILE A 312 72.56 -15.45 20.24
N LYS A 313 73.31 -15.36 21.35
CA LYS A 313 74.08 -16.49 21.90
C LYS A 313 73.25 -17.48 22.69
N ASP A 314 72.18 -17.03 23.35
CA ASP A 314 71.26 -17.89 24.12
C ASP A 314 70.12 -18.41 23.21
N HIS A 315 70.44 -19.46 22.47
CA HIS A 315 69.48 -20.09 21.53
C HIS A 315 68.31 -20.69 22.26
N GLN A 316 68.46 -21.20 23.50
CA GLN A 316 67.37 -21.84 24.24
C GLN A 316 66.34 -20.80 24.70
N LYS A 317 66.78 -19.64 25.20
CA LYS A 317 65.92 -18.53 25.55
C LYS A 317 65.19 -17.96 24.33
N ALA A 318 65.88 -17.80 23.23
CA ALA A 318 65.27 -17.33 21.98
C ALA A 318 64.24 -18.29 21.42
N ALA A 319 64.53 -19.59 21.43
CA ALA A 319 63.55 -20.62 21.03
C ALA A 319 62.30 -20.65 21.96
N GLY A 320 62.50 -20.43 23.27
CA GLY A 320 61.39 -20.29 24.24
C GLY A 320 60.51 -19.09 23.92
N ILE A 321 61.06 -17.95 23.50
CA ILE A 321 60.29 -16.77 23.09
C ILE A 321 59.52 -17.06 21.77
N ILE A 322 60.19 -17.67 20.80
CA ILE A 322 59.53 -18.05 19.54
C ILE A 322 58.37 -18.98 19.81
N LEU A 323 58.52 -19.99 20.67
CA LEU A 323 57.44 -20.92 21.01
C LEU A 323 56.28 -20.19 21.71
N SER A 324 56.58 -19.33 22.68
CA SER A 324 55.54 -18.58 23.42
C SER A 324 54.72 -17.64 22.49
N GLU A 325 55.39 -16.96 21.56
CA GLU A 325 54.70 -16.10 20.61
C GLU A 325 53.92 -16.89 19.56
N SER A 326 54.41 -18.08 19.16
CA SER A 326 53.65 -18.98 18.28
C SER A 326 52.35 -19.51 18.93
N LEU A 327 52.45 -19.93 20.20
CA LEU A 327 51.26 -20.35 20.95
C LEU A 327 50.27 -19.20 21.11
N ARG A 328 50.77 -18.01 21.42
CA ARG A 328 49.93 -16.80 21.50
C ARG A 328 49.21 -16.49 20.20
N MET A 329 49.87 -16.68 19.05
CA MET A 329 49.25 -16.50 17.73
C MET A 329 48.15 -17.52 17.49
N THR A 330 48.34 -18.79 17.89
CA THR A 330 47.31 -19.83 17.78
C THR A 330 46.09 -19.46 18.58
N ASP A 331 46.22 -19.08 19.84
CA ASP A 331 45.10 -18.64 20.70
C ASP A 331 44.37 -17.44 20.09
N LEU A 332 45.06 -16.49 19.49
CA LEU A 332 44.47 -15.33 18.85
C LEU A 332 43.65 -15.72 17.62
N VAL A 333 44.23 -16.58 16.74
CA VAL A 333 43.52 -17.07 15.55
C VAL A 333 42.27 -17.85 15.92
N GLU A 334 42.35 -18.77 16.90
CA GLU A 334 41.19 -19.51 17.39
C GLU A 334 40.11 -18.60 17.96
N SER A 335 40.50 -17.54 18.67
CA SER A 335 39.57 -16.52 19.20
C SER A 335 38.87 -15.76 18.06
N ILE A 336 39.58 -15.37 17.02
CA ILE A 336 39.02 -14.69 15.85
C ILE A 336 38.05 -15.60 15.09
N LEU A 337 38.46 -16.87 14.88
CA LEU A 337 37.59 -17.87 14.19
C LEU A 337 36.31 -18.13 14.94
N SER A 338 36.37 -18.21 16.29
CA SER A 338 35.18 -18.39 17.10
C SER A 338 34.22 -17.21 17.03
N LEU A 339 34.71 -15.99 17.15
CA LEU A 339 33.90 -14.79 16.99
C LEU A 339 33.27 -14.74 15.60
N SER A 340 34.04 -15.07 14.57
CA SER A 340 33.55 -15.09 13.17
C SER A 340 32.42 -16.11 12.97
N LYS A 341 32.53 -17.30 13.58
CA LYS A 341 31.47 -18.32 13.54
C LYS A 341 30.20 -17.85 14.27
N MET A 342 30.36 -17.21 15.44
CA MET A 342 29.25 -16.64 16.20
C MET A 342 28.57 -15.51 15.42
N ASP A 343 29.30 -14.59 14.80
CA ASP A 343 28.77 -13.47 14.02
C ASP A 343 27.97 -13.90 12.79
N SER A 344 28.37 -15.00 12.15
CA SER A 344 27.69 -15.52 10.95
C SER A 344 26.43 -16.31 11.25
N HIS A 345 26.01 -16.44 12.51
CA HIS A 345 24.91 -17.30 12.95
C HIS A 345 25.07 -18.76 12.45
N THR A 346 26.30 -19.15 12.13
CA THR A 346 26.63 -20.52 11.68
C THR A 346 27.19 -21.38 12.83
N PHE A 347 27.14 -20.86 14.06
CA PHE A 347 27.55 -21.61 15.24
C PHE A 347 26.44 -22.60 15.59
N ASP A 348 26.69 -23.88 15.31
CA ASP A 348 25.78 -24.95 15.69
C ASP A 348 25.97 -25.27 17.17
N LEU A 349 24.95 -24.98 17.98
CA LEU A 349 24.93 -25.36 19.39
C LEU A 349 24.61 -26.84 19.52
N HIS A 350 25.34 -27.51 20.44
CA HIS A 350 25.11 -28.92 20.80
C HIS A 350 24.73 -29.01 22.29
N PRO A 351 23.50 -28.57 22.67
CA PRO A 351 23.08 -28.58 24.07
C PRO A 351 22.96 -30.00 24.57
N THR A 352 23.49 -30.23 25.78
CA THR A 352 23.39 -31.48 26.52
C THR A 352 23.10 -31.19 27.99
N ASP A 353 22.66 -32.19 28.70
CA ASP A 353 22.48 -32.08 30.15
C ASP A 353 23.85 -32.08 30.84
N LEU A 354 24.10 -31.05 31.65
CA LEU A 354 25.37 -30.78 32.27
C LEU A 354 25.19 -30.59 33.78
N GLU A 355 25.96 -31.34 34.56
CA GLU A 355 26.08 -31.09 36.02
C GLU A 355 27.07 -29.94 36.23
N VAL A 356 26.58 -28.84 36.83
CA VAL A 356 27.33 -27.56 36.87
C VAL A 356 28.53 -27.64 37.82
N ILE A 357 28.44 -28.33 38.95
CA ILE A 357 29.55 -28.41 39.94
C ILE A 357 30.70 -29.20 39.35
N GLU A 358 30.42 -30.40 38.81
CA GLU A 358 31.45 -31.25 38.19
C GLU A 358 32.15 -30.53 37.02
N PHE A 359 31.35 -29.83 36.22
CA PHE A 359 31.88 -29.01 35.11
C PHE A 359 32.77 -27.86 35.58
N LEU A 360 32.35 -27.13 36.65
CA LEU A 360 33.15 -26.04 37.18
C LEU A 360 34.43 -26.55 37.87
N ASP A 361 34.38 -27.69 38.56
CA ASP A 361 35.55 -28.34 39.15
C ASP A 361 36.60 -28.70 38.05
N GLU A 362 36.12 -29.28 36.93
CA GLU A 362 37.03 -29.55 35.78
C GLU A 362 37.66 -28.26 35.24
N CYS A 363 36.89 -27.19 35.13
CA CYS A 363 37.44 -25.88 34.69
C CYS A 363 38.46 -25.32 35.67
N VAL A 364 38.17 -25.42 36.99
CA VAL A 364 39.07 -24.98 38.06
C VAL A 364 40.39 -25.79 38.05
N ASP A 365 40.31 -27.10 37.93
CA ASP A 365 41.48 -27.98 37.88
C ASP A 365 42.39 -27.62 36.72
N ILE A 366 41.87 -27.40 35.55
CA ILE A 366 42.64 -26.96 34.38
C ILE A 366 43.30 -25.60 34.64
N MET A 367 42.55 -24.63 35.13
CA MET A 367 43.02 -23.23 35.29
C MET A 367 43.98 -23.07 36.45
N SER A 368 43.87 -23.84 37.55
CA SER A 368 44.79 -23.83 38.72
C SER A 368 46.23 -24.24 38.34
N THR A 369 46.37 -25.05 37.29
CA THR A 369 47.72 -25.42 36.79
C THR A 369 48.50 -24.25 36.21
N ILE A 370 47.83 -23.19 35.77
CA ILE A 370 48.42 -22.01 35.07
C ILE A 370 49.15 -21.10 36.08
N ARG A 371 48.52 -20.88 37.25
CA ARG A 371 49.07 -20.02 38.29
C ARG A 371 48.86 -20.64 39.68
N ARG A 372 49.95 -21.24 40.21
CA ARG A 372 49.92 -22.03 41.44
C ARG A 372 49.87 -21.21 42.75
N ASP A 373 50.19 -19.95 42.71
CA ASP A 373 50.17 -18.98 43.80
C ASP A 373 48.79 -18.30 43.98
N CYS A 374 47.82 -18.58 43.11
CA CYS A 374 46.44 -18.12 43.23
C CYS A 374 45.50 -19.30 43.49
N VAL A 375 44.69 -19.19 44.54
CA VAL A 375 43.73 -20.24 44.92
C VAL A 375 42.36 -19.94 44.34
N ILE A 376 41.73 -20.93 43.73
CA ILE A 376 40.36 -20.81 43.21
C ILE A 376 39.42 -21.56 44.15
N HIS A 377 38.48 -20.84 44.78
CA HIS A 377 37.47 -21.40 45.66
C HIS A 377 36.13 -21.55 44.94
N LEU A 378 35.54 -22.74 44.98
CA LEU A 378 34.19 -23.01 44.46
C LEU A 378 33.22 -23.14 45.64
N GLU A 379 32.23 -22.24 45.74
CA GLU A 379 31.15 -22.27 46.68
C GLU A 379 29.84 -22.67 45.96
N ALA A 380 29.38 -23.89 46.14
CA ALA A 380 28.15 -24.38 45.57
C ALA A 380 27.26 -25.05 46.64
N ALA A 381 26.01 -24.67 46.71
CA ALA A 381 25.12 -25.16 47.76
C ALA A 381 24.55 -26.56 47.45
N ARG A 382 24.28 -26.89 46.18
CA ARG A 382 23.66 -28.17 45.76
C ARG A 382 24.05 -28.46 44.29
N PRO A 383 24.12 -29.77 43.90
CA PRO A 383 24.21 -30.16 42.51
C PRO A 383 23.07 -29.59 41.69
N LEU A 384 23.37 -29.12 40.49
CA LEU A 384 22.39 -28.50 39.57
C LEU A 384 22.63 -28.99 38.14
N MET A 385 21.58 -29.51 37.54
CA MET A 385 21.58 -29.84 36.09
C MET A 385 21.07 -28.67 35.26
N ILE A 386 21.76 -28.37 34.20
CA ILE A 386 21.32 -27.41 33.19
C ILE A 386 21.41 -28.04 31.80
N HIS A 387 20.51 -27.62 30.88
CA HIS A 387 20.57 -28.01 29.47
C HIS A 387 21.23 -26.92 28.69
N THR A 388 22.49 -27.12 28.28
CA THR A 388 23.33 -26.10 27.61
C THR A 388 24.41 -26.72 26.75
N ASP A 389 25.13 -25.92 25.96
CA ASP A 389 26.30 -26.36 25.24
C ASP A 389 27.55 -26.31 26.11
N PRO A 390 28.14 -27.47 26.51
CA PRO A 390 29.26 -27.54 27.42
C PRO A 390 30.54 -26.87 26.87
N GLU A 391 30.81 -27.04 25.57
CA GLU A 391 32.02 -26.51 24.95
C GLU A 391 32.01 -24.97 24.90
N LEU A 392 30.85 -24.39 24.56
CA LEU A 392 30.70 -22.94 24.56
C LEU A 392 30.78 -22.37 25.99
N LEU A 393 30.09 -23.02 26.94
CA LEU A 393 30.15 -22.63 28.35
C LEU A 393 31.58 -22.76 28.93
N LYS A 394 32.30 -23.84 28.60
CA LYS A 394 33.69 -24.04 29.01
C LYS A 394 34.57 -22.88 28.54
N ARG A 395 34.39 -22.49 27.26
CA ARG A 395 35.14 -21.37 26.69
C ARG A 395 34.81 -20.03 27.39
N VAL A 396 33.58 -19.78 27.73
CA VAL A 396 33.15 -18.61 28.50
C VAL A 396 33.84 -18.57 29.85
N ILE A 397 33.73 -19.66 30.63
CA ILE A 397 34.32 -19.76 31.99
C ILE A 397 35.83 -19.63 31.94
N GLN A 398 36.53 -20.31 31.02
CA GLN A 398 37.95 -20.23 30.84
C GLN A 398 38.43 -18.79 30.52
N ASN A 399 37.70 -18.06 29.70
CA ASN A 399 38.06 -16.66 29.39
C ASN A 399 37.94 -15.75 30.64
N ILE A 400 36.85 -15.95 31.44
CA ILE A 400 36.70 -15.20 32.67
C ILE A 400 37.81 -15.56 33.67
N LEU A 401 38.01 -16.87 33.95
CA LEU A 401 39.03 -17.33 34.86
C LEU A 401 40.46 -16.93 34.44
N SER A 402 40.75 -16.99 33.12
CA SER A 402 42.04 -16.50 32.59
C SER A 402 42.23 -14.99 32.86
N ASN A 403 41.15 -14.21 32.78
CA ASN A 403 41.19 -12.81 33.14
C ASN A 403 41.38 -12.59 34.63
N CYS A 404 40.62 -13.30 35.49
CA CYS A 404 40.75 -13.25 36.95
C CYS A 404 42.18 -13.67 37.37
N LEU A 405 42.71 -14.81 36.90
CA LEU A 405 44.08 -15.27 37.21
C LEU A 405 45.18 -14.27 36.83
N ARG A 406 44.96 -13.42 35.83
CA ARG A 406 45.93 -12.39 35.45
C ARG A 406 46.01 -11.25 36.45
N TYR A 407 44.86 -10.86 37.01
CA TYR A 407 44.77 -9.66 37.85
C TYR A 407 44.61 -9.95 39.31
N ALA A 408 44.17 -11.16 39.71
CA ALA A 408 44.04 -11.57 41.11
C ALA A 408 45.42 -11.45 41.82
N GLU A 409 45.39 -11.08 43.09
CA GLU A 409 46.56 -11.09 43.96
C GLU A 409 46.77 -12.48 44.53
N HIS A 410 45.75 -13.08 45.18
CA HIS A 410 45.87 -14.35 45.87
C HIS A 410 44.71 -15.34 45.65
N GLU A 411 43.48 -14.84 45.46
CA GLU A 411 42.33 -15.70 45.42
C GLU A 411 41.25 -15.33 44.36
N ILE A 412 40.58 -16.34 43.87
CA ILE A 412 39.40 -16.20 43.04
C ILE A 412 38.25 -16.97 43.68
N LEU A 413 37.08 -16.38 43.78
CA LEU A 413 35.87 -16.98 44.34
C LEU A 413 34.83 -17.21 43.25
N ILE A 414 34.37 -18.44 43.09
CA ILE A 414 33.25 -18.80 42.24
C ILE A 414 32.09 -19.17 43.13
N ARG A 415 30.97 -18.43 43.06
CA ARG A 415 29.77 -18.72 43.82
C ARG A 415 28.64 -19.08 42.87
N MET A 416 28.02 -20.21 43.14
CA MET A 416 26.86 -20.69 42.40
C MET A 416 25.58 -20.51 43.23
N SER A 417 24.54 -19.95 42.63
CA SER A 417 23.20 -19.83 43.20
C SER A 417 22.14 -19.98 42.14
N THR A 418 20.87 -20.09 42.52
CA THR A 418 19.74 -20.16 41.58
C THR A 418 18.71 -19.11 41.94
N ASP A 419 18.11 -18.50 40.91
CA ASP A 419 16.97 -17.61 41.10
C ASP A 419 15.87 -18.05 40.12
N GLY A 420 14.80 -18.63 40.68
CA GLY A 420 13.69 -19.18 39.88
C GLY A 420 14.16 -20.26 38.89
N ASN A 421 14.11 -19.93 37.59
CA ASN A 421 14.50 -20.84 36.53
C ASN A 421 15.87 -20.48 35.91
N SER A 422 16.72 -19.79 36.67
CA SER A 422 18.05 -19.34 36.19
C SER A 422 19.15 -19.75 37.14
N LEU A 423 20.30 -20.15 36.57
CA LEU A 423 21.56 -20.30 37.26
C LEU A 423 22.26 -18.95 37.32
N ILE A 424 22.72 -18.56 38.50
CA ILE A 424 23.59 -17.40 38.73
C ILE A 424 24.98 -17.89 39.11
N LEU A 425 25.97 -17.53 38.26
CA LEU A 425 27.37 -17.73 38.56
C LEU A 425 28.03 -16.39 38.85
N LEU A 426 28.54 -16.19 40.06
CA LEU A 426 29.31 -15.03 40.46
C LEU A 426 30.77 -15.42 40.56
N ILE A 427 31.64 -14.84 39.72
CA ILE A 427 33.10 -15.06 39.70
C ILE A 427 33.75 -13.77 40.13
N GLN A 428 34.58 -13.80 41.17
CA GLN A 428 35.19 -12.63 41.76
C GLN A 428 36.69 -12.86 41.94
N ASP A 429 37.52 -11.81 41.75
CA ASP A 429 38.91 -11.81 42.12
C ASP A 429 39.21 -10.79 43.23
N ASP A 430 40.40 -10.85 43.78
CA ASP A 430 40.93 -9.95 44.80
C ASP A 430 41.93 -8.94 44.24
N GLY A 431 41.92 -8.69 42.91
CA GLY A 431 42.82 -7.79 42.21
C GLY A 431 42.43 -6.31 42.33
N PRO A 432 42.99 -5.45 41.50
CA PRO A 432 42.73 -3.99 41.52
C PRO A 432 41.36 -3.59 40.99
N GLY A 433 40.59 -4.53 40.37
CA GLY A 433 39.34 -4.24 39.71
C GLY A 433 39.49 -3.49 38.37
N PHE A 434 38.39 -3.01 37.85
CA PHE A 434 38.34 -2.21 36.61
C PHE A 434 38.43 -0.70 36.92
N LEU A 435 39.03 0.05 36.04
CA LEU A 435 38.89 1.51 36.08
C LEU A 435 37.44 1.88 35.67
N GLU A 436 36.82 2.83 36.36
CA GLU A 436 35.44 3.23 36.07
C GLU A 436 35.19 3.62 34.59
N LYS A 437 36.16 4.28 33.97
CA LYS A 437 36.13 4.66 32.56
C LYS A 437 36.14 3.47 31.59
N ASP A 438 36.68 2.31 32.01
CA ASP A 438 36.83 1.12 31.18
C ASP A 438 35.57 0.23 31.23
N LEU A 439 34.80 0.27 32.34
CA LEU A 439 33.62 -0.56 32.57
C LEU A 439 32.62 -0.56 31.41
N PRO A 440 32.24 0.54 30.78
CA PRO A 440 31.31 0.54 29.63
C PRO A 440 31.85 -0.20 28.40
N HIS A 441 33.19 -0.39 28.31
CA HIS A 441 33.86 -0.88 27.11
C HIS A 441 34.51 -2.27 27.26
N ILE A 442 34.49 -2.86 28.45
CA ILE A 442 35.24 -4.11 28.72
C ILE A 442 34.80 -5.30 27.86
N PHE A 443 33.56 -5.31 27.36
CA PHE A 443 33.03 -6.34 26.48
C PHE A 443 33.19 -6.00 24.97
N GLU A 444 33.71 -4.80 24.65
CA GLU A 444 33.98 -4.43 23.28
C GLU A 444 35.16 -5.23 22.72
N ARG A 445 35.11 -5.52 21.42
CA ARG A 445 36.18 -6.28 20.74
C ARG A 445 37.46 -5.47 20.66
N PHE A 446 38.58 -6.13 21.00
CA PHE A 446 39.93 -5.52 21.01
C PHE A 446 40.11 -4.37 22.03
N TYR A 447 39.11 -4.18 22.91
CA TYR A 447 39.31 -3.24 24.00
C TYR A 447 40.33 -3.78 25.01
N LYS A 448 41.36 -3.00 25.31
CA LYS A 448 42.45 -3.35 26.19
C LYS A 448 42.52 -2.34 27.33
N GLY A 449 42.13 -2.74 28.52
CA GLY A 449 42.48 -2.01 29.74
C GLY A 449 43.99 -2.11 30.01
N ASN A 450 44.45 -1.53 31.13
CA ASN A 450 45.84 -1.62 31.54
C ASN A 450 46.30 -3.08 31.67
N GLY A 451 47.28 -3.50 30.83
CA GLY A 451 47.87 -4.86 30.88
C GLY A 451 47.09 -5.92 30.10
N GLY A 452 46.04 -5.59 29.35
CA GLY A 452 45.29 -6.54 28.52
C GLY A 452 46.10 -7.17 27.40
N LYS A 453 45.93 -8.51 27.14
CA LYS A 453 46.64 -9.21 26.04
C LYS A 453 46.08 -8.85 24.66
N ASN A 454 44.94 -9.38 24.32
CA ASN A 454 44.37 -9.36 22.96
C ASN A 454 43.05 -8.61 22.88
N GLY A 455 42.38 -8.32 24.01
CA GLY A 455 41.12 -7.61 24.07
C GLY A 455 39.92 -8.37 23.44
N ILE A 456 40.06 -9.69 23.20
CA ILE A 456 39.01 -10.52 22.57
C ILE A 456 38.30 -11.40 23.61
N GLY A 457 38.94 -11.77 24.70
CA GLY A 457 38.42 -12.75 25.67
C GLY A 457 37.04 -12.38 26.23
N LEU A 458 36.88 -11.14 26.72
CA LEU A 458 35.61 -10.69 27.30
C LEU A 458 34.51 -10.47 26.24
N SER A 459 34.86 -10.16 25.00
CA SER A 459 33.88 -10.12 23.89
C SER A 459 33.38 -11.53 23.51
N ILE A 460 34.24 -12.56 23.61
CA ILE A 460 33.82 -13.96 23.49
C ILE A 460 32.85 -14.34 24.61
N VAL A 461 33.15 -13.92 25.83
CA VAL A 461 32.27 -14.16 26.99
C VAL A 461 30.90 -13.54 26.74
N TRP A 462 30.86 -12.28 26.38
CA TRP A 462 29.59 -11.57 26.11
C TRP A 462 28.80 -12.25 25.02
N THR A 463 29.42 -12.50 23.87
CA THR A 463 28.76 -13.16 22.74
C THR A 463 28.31 -14.59 23.09
N GLY A 464 29.20 -15.39 23.73
CA GLY A 464 28.89 -16.78 24.09
C GLY A 464 27.73 -16.90 25.07
N ILE A 465 27.68 -16.05 26.10
CA ILE A 465 26.59 -16.04 27.07
C ILE A 465 25.26 -15.69 26.40
N HIS A 466 25.24 -14.73 25.46
CA HIS A 466 24.02 -14.40 24.71
C HIS A 466 23.59 -15.54 23.79
N TYR A 467 24.53 -16.26 23.20
CA TYR A 467 24.23 -17.48 22.44
C TYR A 467 23.63 -18.60 23.29
N LEU A 468 24.04 -18.68 24.58
CA LEU A 468 23.45 -19.61 25.55
C LEU A 468 22.13 -19.08 26.17
N GLY A 469 21.53 -18.02 25.62
CA GLY A 469 20.28 -17.43 26.13
C GLY A 469 20.41 -16.72 27.47
N GLY A 470 21.64 -16.45 27.92
CA GLY A 470 21.92 -15.80 29.20
C GLY A 470 22.29 -14.33 29.08
N SER A 471 22.72 -13.75 30.19
CA SER A 471 23.27 -12.39 30.27
C SER A 471 24.48 -12.35 31.21
N ILE A 472 25.35 -11.36 31.04
CA ILE A 472 26.51 -11.11 31.88
C ILE A 472 26.60 -9.64 32.28
N THR A 473 26.98 -9.40 33.52
CA THR A 473 27.38 -8.10 34.04
C THR A 473 28.75 -8.23 34.72
N ALA A 474 29.50 -7.14 34.71
CA ALA A 474 30.80 -7.07 35.39
C ALA A 474 30.96 -5.72 36.07
N GLY A 475 31.74 -5.68 37.11
CA GLY A 475 32.02 -4.47 37.89
C GLY A 475 33.08 -4.69 38.94
N ASN A 476 33.17 -3.74 39.87
CA ASN A 476 34.08 -3.82 41.00
C ASN A 476 33.34 -4.27 42.27
N ARG A 477 34.05 -5.00 43.12
CA ARG A 477 33.51 -5.40 44.43
C ARG A 477 33.30 -4.17 45.32
N ALA A 478 32.30 -4.23 46.21
CA ALA A 478 31.99 -3.10 47.08
C ALA A 478 33.04 -2.91 48.18
N VAL A 479 33.40 -1.66 48.49
CA VAL A 479 34.30 -1.31 49.58
C VAL A 479 33.76 -1.87 50.90
N PRO A 480 34.60 -2.49 51.76
CA PRO A 480 36.09 -2.46 51.78
C PRO A 480 36.78 -3.53 50.93
N GLU A 481 36.07 -4.40 50.25
CA GLU A 481 36.65 -5.45 49.42
C GLU A 481 37.19 -4.85 48.12
N HIS A 482 38.26 -5.46 47.59
CA HIS A 482 38.86 -5.07 46.32
C HIS A 482 38.65 -6.20 45.31
N GLY A 483 38.73 -5.85 44.00
CA GLY A 483 38.68 -6.82 42.94
C GLY A 483 37.54 -6.61 41.94
N ALA A 484 37.59 -7.35 40.87
CA ALA A 484 36.51 -7.40 39.88
C ALA A 484 35.52 -8.52 40.19
N TYR A 485 34.30 -8.34 39.68
CA TYR A 485 33.32 -9.41 39.64
C TYR A 485 32.71 -9.56 38.25
N TYR A 486 32.28 -10.79 37.95
CA TYR A 486 31.52 -11.17 36.76
C TYR A 486 30.31 -11.96 37.24
N GLN A 487 29.12 -11.51 36.88
CA GLN A 487 27.89 -12.21 37.23
C GLN A 487 27.23 -12.69 35.93
N LEU A 488 27.11 -14.00 35.78
CA LEU A 488 26.46 -14.65 34.65
C LEU A 488 25.10 -15.14 35.12
N LEU A 489 24.13 -14.93 34.27
CA LEU A 489 22.76 -15.45 34.41
C LEU A 489 22.50 -16.36 33.21
N LEU A 490 22.22 -17.64 33.48
CA LEU A 490 21.95 -18.66 32.48
C LEU A 490 20.59 -19.33 32.74
N PRO A 491 19.77 -19.58 31.69
CA PRO A 491 18.56 -20.36 31.87
C PRO A 491 18.90 -21.82 32.24
N LEU A 492 18.07 -22.46 33.05
CA LEU A 492 18.26 -23.89 33.42
C LEU A 492 17.95 -24.82 32.24
N SER A 493 17.10 -24.37 31.30
CA SER A 493 16.81 -25.07 30.04
C SER A 493 16.92 -24.09 28.90
N PHE A 494 17.74 -24.45 27.91
CA PHE A 494 17.93 -23.72 26.69
C PHE A 494 16.85 -24.03 25.68
#